data_4c9a1a5ed00ada392e504a0e4382df75
#
_entry.id   4c9a1a5ed00ada392e504a0e4382df75
#
_cell.length_a   1.000
_cell.length_b   1.000
_cell.length_c   1.000
_cell.angle_alpha   90.00
_cell.angle_beta   90.00
_cell.angle_gamma   90.00
#
_symmetry.space_group_name_H-M   'P 1'
#
loop_
_entity.id
_entity.type
_entity.pdbx_description
1 polymer ?
#
loop_
_entity_poly.entity_id
_entity_poly.type
_entity_poly.pdbx_seq_one_letter_code
_entity_poly.pdbx_strand_id
1 'polypeptide(L)'
;MPETFAVHQNYPNPFNPSTSIQIDLPELTRLSVVIYDAVGREVHTLVNEEFLPGYHTLTWNGTDRSGRQVASGIYFIRIATPNTSKTLKAMLLR
;
A
#
# COMPACT_ATOMS: atom_id res chain seq x y z
N MET A 1 21.41 -0.57 -0.89
CA MET A 1 20.54 0.02 0.16
C MET A 1 19.97 1.33 -0.31
N PRO A 2 18.68 1.58 -0.11
CA PRO A 2 18.12 2.90 -0.42
C PRO A 2 18.72 3.98 0.47
N GLU A 3 18.93 5.15 -0.08
CA GLU A 3 19.45 6.29 0.66
C GLU A 3 18.34 7.19 1.18
N THR A 4 17.15 7.09 0.58
CA THR A 4 16.00 7.90 0.96
C THR A 4 14.74 7.04 0.99
N PHE A 5 13.79 7.44 1.81
CA PHE A 5 12.46 6.86 1.80
C PHE A 5 11.78 7.21 0.47
N ALA A 6 11.24 6.20 -0.21
CA ALA A 6 10.52 6.41 -1.45
C ALA A 6 9.38 5.41 -1.57
N VAL A 7 8.28 5.85 -2.13
CA VAL A 7 7.13 5.01 -2.45
C VAL A 7 6.87 5.16 -3.94
N HIS A 8 6.87 4.04 -4.65
CA HIS A 8 6.65 4.03 -6.08
C HIS A 8 5.18 3.77 -6.35
N GLN A 9 4.66 4.38 -7.44
CA GLN A 9 3.28 4.18 -7.82
C GLN A 9 3.00 2.69 -7.98
N ASN A 10 1.87 2.24 -7.44
CA ASN A 10 1.48 0.84 -7.56
C ASN A 10 1.34 0.44 -9.03
N TYR A 11 1.70 -0.80 -9.32
CA TYR A 11 1.67 -1.33 -10.67
C TYR A 11 1.14 -2.78 -10.65
N PRO A 12 0.23 -3.12 -11.54
CA PRO A 12 -0.43 -2.26 -12.52
C PRO A 12 -1.44 -1.30 -11.88
N ASN A 13 -1.77 -0.23 -12.61
CA ASN A 13 -2.79 0.73 -12.18
C ASN A 13 -3.41 1.37 -13.43
N PRO A 14 -4.67 1.06 -13.80
CA PRO A 14 -5.63 0.23 -13.06
C PRO A 14 -5.18 -1.23 -12.91
N PHE A 15 -5.72 -1.92 -11.94
CA PHE A 15 -5.32 -3.30 -11.64
C PHE A 15 -6.51 -4.25 -11.57
N ASN A 16 -6.21 -5.55 -11.80
CA ASN A 16 -7.21 -6.62 -11.77
C ASN A 16 -6.49 -7.96 -11.65
N PRO A 17 -6.62 -8.68 -10.55
CA PRO A 17 -7.19 -8.25 -9.28
C PRO A 17 -6.16 -7.70 -8.31
N SER A 18 -4.86 -7.73 -8.65
CA SER A 18 -3.81 -7.36 -7.71
C SER A 18 -2.90 -6.28 -8.25
N THR A 19 -2.28 -5.57 -7.33
CA THR A 19 -1.30 -4.53 -7.63
C THR A 19 -0.16 -4.62 -6.62
N SER A 20 1.03 -4.22 -7.04
CA SER A 20 2.22 -4.25 -6.18
C SER A 20 2.69 -2.83 -5.91
N ILE A 21 3.17 -2.62 -4.68
CA ILE A 21 3.70 -1.34 -4.24
C ILE A 21 5.15 -1.57 -3.82
N GLN A 22 6.07 -0.82 -4.39
CA GLN A 22 7.47 -0.86 -3.97
C GLN A 22 7.75 0.27 -3.01
N ILE A 23 8.37 -0.06 -1.88
CA ILE A 23 8.69 0.89 -0.82
C ILE A 23 10.17 0.75 -0.50
N ASP A 24 10.90 1.86 -0.60
CA ASP A 24 12.33 1.90 -0.33
C ASP A 24 12.53 2.46 1.08
N LEU A 25 13.20 1.70 1.93
CA LEU A 25 13.44 2.09 3.32
C LEU A 25 14.94 2.25 3.56
N PRO A 26 15.39 3.46 3.94
CA PRO A 26 16.82 3.69 4.18
C PRO A 26 17.29 3.17 5.54
N GLU A 27 16.36 2.95 6.48
CA GLU A 27 16.71 2.51 7.82
C GLU A 27 15.61 1.64 8.40
N LEU A 28 15.93 0.95 9.49
CA LEU A 28 14.94 0.18 10.25
C LEU A 28 13.83 1.12 10.70
N THR A 29 12.59 0.77 10.41
CA THR A 29 11.45 1.60 10.79
C THR A 29 10.18 0.78 10.85
N ARG A 30 9.22 1.27 11.60
CA ARG A 30 7.88 0.72 11.57
C ARG A 30 7.17 1.21 10.32
N LEU A 31 6.56 0.29 9.58
CA LEU A 31 5.86 0.59 8.35
C LEU A 31 4.40 0.20 8.46
N SER A 32 3.51 1.12 8.13
CA SER A 32 2.08 0.88 8.09
C SER A 32 1.58 1.12 6.68
N VAL A 33 0.84 0.17 6.12
CA VAL A 33 0.23 0.31 4.80
C VAL A 33 -1.24 -0.05 4.92
N VAL A 34 -2.10 0.94 4.75
CA VAL A 34 -3.54 0.82 4.96
C VAL A 34 -4.28 1.23 3.70
N ILE A 35 -5.27 0.45 3.33
CA ILE A 35 -6.11 0.70 2.16
C ILE A 35 -7.41 1.35 2.63
N TYR A 36 -7.80 2.45 1.97
CA TYR A 36 -9.07 3.15 2.21
C TYR A 36 -9.89 3.19 0.95
N ASP A 37 -11.23 3.20 1.09
CA ASP A 37 -12.11 3.39 -0.06
C ASP A 37 -12.26 4.89 -0.37
N ALA A 38 -13.07 5.20 -1.38
CA ALA A 38 -13.21 6.57 -1.87
C ALA A 38 -13.86 7.53 -0.86
N VAL A 39 -14.59 7.00 0.12
CA VAL A 39 -15.18 7.84 1.17
C VAL A 39 -14.31 7.88 2.44
N GLY A 40 -13.14 7.25 2.40
CA GLY A 40 -12.19 7.32 3.51
C GLY A 40 -12.33 6.24 4.56
N ARG A 41 -13.15 5.20 4.30
CA ARG A 41 -13.28 4.09 5.24
C ARG A 41 -12.12 3.12 5.05
N GLU A 42 -11.61 2.60 6.16
CA GLU A 42 -10.54 1.61 6.11
C GLU A 42 -11.08 0.29 5.55
N VAL A 43 -10.38 -0.23 4.53
CA VAL A 43 -10.72 -1.47 3.87
C VAL A 43 -9.86 -2.61 4.38
N HIS A 44 -8.55 -2.36 4.49
CA HIS A 44 -7.62 -3.42 4.83
C HIS A 44 -6.29 -2.82 5.29
N THR A 45 -5.67 -3.44 6.29
CA THR A 45 -4.31 -3.12 6.69
C THR A 45 -3.39 -4.20 6.15
N LEU A 46 -2.55 -3.84 5.17
CA LEU A 46 -1.62 -4.81 4.59
C LEU A 46 -0.51 -5.19 5.56
N VAL A 47 0.10 -4.19 6.17
CA VAL A 47 1.16 -4.39 7.15
C VAL A 47 1.12 -3.28 8.20
N ASN A 48 1.63 -3.61 9.39
CA ASN A 48 1.84 -2.65 10.46
C ASN A 48 2.88 -3.26 11.40
N GLU A 49 4.17 -3.20 11.00
CA GLU A 49 5.24 -3.83 11.74
C GLU A 49 6.58 -3.22 11.36
N GLU A 50 7.63 -3.62 12.06
CA GLU A 50 8.98 -3.18 11.76
C GLU A 50 9.52 -3.87 10.51
N PHE A 51 10.21 -3.08 9.69
CA PHE A 51 10.87 -3.56 8.48
C PHE A 51 12.34 -3.16 8.50
N LEU A 52 13.18 -4.08 8.03
CA LEU A 52 14.60 -3.81 7.85
C LEU A 52 14.81 -2.85 6.68
N PRO A 53 15.94 -2.13 6.66
CA PRO A 53 16.26 -1.30 5.48
C PRO A 53 16.30 -2.17 4.22
N GLY A 54 15.90 -1.59 3.11
CA GLY A 54 15.95 -2.29 1.82
C GLY A 54 14.81 -1.89 0.91
N TYR A 55 14.71 -2.63 -0.19
CA TYR A 55 13.64 -2.48 -1.17
C TYR A 55 12.59 -3.53 -0.88
N HIS A 56 11.37 -3.08 -0.59
CA HIS A 56 10.28 -3.97 -0.21
C HIS A 56 9.16 -3.88 -1.22
N THR A 57 8.55 -5.01 -1.52
CA THR A 57 7.39 -5.07 -2.42
C THR A 57 6.24 -5.69 -1.67
N LEU A 58 5.12 -4.99 -1.64
CA LEU A 58 3.88 -5.49 -1.04
C LEU A 58 2.84 -5.63 -2.14
N THR A 59 1.94 -6.59 -1.96
CA THR A 59 0.89 -6.85 -2.94
C THR A 59 -0.47 -6.75 -2.26
N TRP A 60 -1.39 -6.02 -2.90
CA TRP A 60 -2.79 -5.99 -2.50
C TRP A 60 -3.62 -6.70 -3.56
N ASN A 61 -4.44 -7.65 -3.12
CA ASN A 61 -5.23 -8.49 -4.00
C ASN A 61 -6.67 -8.00 -4.18
N GLY A 62 -6.95 -6.76 -3.82
CA GLY A 62 -8.30 -6.21 -3.96
C GLY A 62 -9.29 -6.80 -2.97
N THR A 63 -8.82 -7.12 -1.76
CA THR A 63 -9.66 -7.75 -0.73
C THR A 63 -9.73 -6.87 0.52
N ASP A 64 -10.81 -7.05 1.29
CA ASP A 64 -10.94 -6.41 2.60
C ASP A 64 -10.27 -7.28 3.67
N ARG A 65 -10.36 -6.84 4.93
CA ARG A 65 -9.69 -7.53 6.03
C ARG A 65 -10.24 -8.95 6.29
N SER A 66 -11.42 -9.25 5.81
CA SER A 66 -11.99 -10.60 5.94
C SER A 66 -11.68 -11.49 4.74
N GLY A 67 -10.95 -10.96 3.75
CA GLY A 67 -10.57 -11.70 2.57
C GLY A 67 -11.58 -11.66 1.45
N ARG A 68 -12.65 -10.87 1.59
CA ARG A 68 -13.65 -10.74 0.54
C ARG A 68 -13.21 -9.72 -0.50
N GLN A 69 -13.57 -9.98 -1.75
CA GLN A 69 -13.27 -9.07 -2.83
C GLN A 69 -14.07 -7.78 -2.70
N VAL A 70 -13.37 -6.64 -2.85
CA VAL A 70 -14.04 -5.35 -2.82
C VAL A 70 -14.46 -4.95 -4.23
N ALA A 71 -15.37 -4.00 -4.32
CA ALA A 71 -15.95 -3.56 -5.61
C ALA A 71 -14.91 -2.80 -6.44
N SER A 72 -15.12 -2.78 -7.75
CA SER A 72 -14.36 -1.90 -8.63
C SER A 72 -14.52 -0.46 -8.18
N GLY A 73 -13.46 0.33 -8.28
CA GLY A 73 -13.50 1.73 -7.91
C GLY A 73 -12.15 2.27 -7.52
N ILE A 74 -12.18 3.47 -6.96
CA ILE A 74 -10.99 4.17 -6.52
C ILE A 74 -10.69 3.81 -5.07
N TYR A 75 -9.41 3.52 -4.79
CA TYR A 75 -8.92 3.23 -3.45
C TYR A 75 -7.69 4.06 -3.19
N PHE A 76 -7.43 4.35 -1.92
CA PHE A 76 -6.24 5.09 -1.50
C PHE A 76 -5.39 4.18 -0.64
N ILE A 77 -4.10 4.12 -0.95
CA ILE A 77 -3.13 3.31 -0.22
C ILE A 77 -2.25 4.28 0.55
N ARG A 78 -2.37 4.27 1.88
CA ARG A 78 -1.57 5.15 2.71
C ARG A 78 -0.39 4.38 3.28
N ILE A 79 0.81 4.84 2.94
CA ILE A 79 2.06 4.24 3.41
C ILE A 79 2.67 5.22 4.41
N ALA A 80 2.88 4.77 5.65
CA ALA A 80 3.33 5.66 6.71
C ALA A 80 4.46 5.04 7.52
N THR A 81 5.41 5.90 7.90
CA THR A 81 6.40 5.61 8.93
C THR A 81 6.17 6.63 10.05
N PRO A 82 6.88 6.52 11.21
CA PRO A 82 6.72 7.53 12.27
C PRO A 82 7.02 8.96 11.82
N ASN A 83 7.83 9.13 10.77
CA ASN A 83 8.30 10.46 10.34
C ASN A 83 7.65 10.99 9.08
N THR A 84 6.98 10.15 8.30
CA THR A 84 6.46 10.58 6.99
C THR A 84 5.33 9.67 6.53
N SER A 85 4.57 10.15 5.55
CA SER A 85 3.55 9.34 4.91
C SER A 85 3.39 9.74 3.45
N LYS A 86 2.92 8.77 2.66
CA LYS A 86 2.56 8.97 1.26
C LYS A 86 1.23 8.28 1.01
N THR A 87 0.44 8.83 0.10
CA THR A 87 -0.83 8.21 -0.29
C THR A 87 -0.84 8.04 -1.80
N LEU A 88 -1.12 6.82 -2.23
CA LEU A 88 -1.27 6.49 -3.64
C LEU A 88 -2.75 6.33 -3.97
N LYS A 89 -3.11 6.71 -5.18
CA LYS A 89 -4.46 6.48 -5.70
C LYS A 89 -4.40 5.27 -6.62
N ALA A 90 -5.22 4.27 -6.34
CA ALA A 90 -5.26 3.03 -7.10
C ALA A 90 -6.66 2.78 -7.62
N MET A 91 -6.76 2.30 -8.85
CA MET A 91 -8.05 2.00 -9.47
C MET A 91 -8.18 0.51 -9.70
N LEU A 92 -9.18 -0.09 -9.08
CA LEU A 92 -9.50 -1.51 -9.26
C LEU A 92 -10.59 -1.65 -10.31
N LEU A 93 -10.29 -2.45 -11.33
CA LEU A 93 -11.24 -2.76 -12.40
C LEU A 93 -11.43 -4.26 -12.43
N ARG A 94 -12.56 -4.74 -11.96
CA ARG A 94 -12.90 -6.15 -12.01
C ARG A 94 -13.56 -6.53 -13.32
#